data_8aa2667f54a5157db1c40179eebe62e7
#
_entry.id   8aa2667f54a5157db1c40179eebe62e7
#
_cell.length_a   1.000
_cell.length_b   1.000
_cell.length_c   1.000
_cell.angle_alpha   90.00
_cell.angle_beta   90.00
_cell.angle_gamma   90.00
#
_symmetry.space_group_name_H-M   'P 1'
#
loop_
_entity.id
_entity.type
_entity.pdbx_description
1 polymer ?
#
loop_
_entity_poly.entity_id
_entity_poly.type
_entity_poly.pdbx_seq_one_letter_code
_entity_poly.pdbx_strand_id
1 'polypeptide(L)'
;MKKTLLSAVISLLSVFCAAGQTPEGVLIDAVTLYSTGRNKEALSLLELLSKATPKDDAVWYYLSQAQSQAGQDEEALASLEKAVALDGKNFWYRRPLARMYLMTGRTEEGIAIYEGLLKDFPGNSQVVYELLDIYLGSNQFEKALATIDEIEHTQGPSEELVTTRYDVYAAMGRADEGAEALERFSEQYSLPSVLSMLGNHYLAEFSDSLAQARFTEALSLDSSYVPAVLGLSEVYRHQRRYEDYFATLEPVFTSEDVPVATKSRYIGNLPRSIDPKILQLHREGFDHLVTEAGKCHAEDTVMLSAVGSYFYATGRAAEAGPWFRTAADLYPESIGQTATYVHYLSLQEDWKALQERAVAAFNRFRELAFLDYANMANYQLEDYDAIIGNCQYLLSNFKDDKQLMLSALAMQGDAYYAKGQEKEAFRAYDKALKLDADYAPVLNNYAYYLSLKGKSLKKAYNMSKKTVEAEPDNATYLDTFAWILHLMGKDLEAKPFFKHAMLYGGKESAVILRHYATVLDALGETDSANLYRSQAARLDEKEKRQ
;
A
#
# COMPACT_ATOMS: atom_id res chain seq x y z
N MET A 1 -11.99 -29.05 -50.90
CA MET A 1 -11.78 -27.79 -50.20
C MET A 1 -11.72 -26.54 -51.10
N LYS A 2 -10.85 -26.39 -52.11
CA LYS A 2 -10.82 -25.18 -52.95
C LYS A 2 -12.14 -24.89 -53.72
N LYS A 3 -12.88 -25.91 -54.20
CA LYS A 3 -14.17 -25.73 -54.89
C LYS A 3 -15.33 -25.33 -53.95
N THR A 4 -15.31 -25.77 -52.69
CA THR A 4 -16.32 -25.39 -51.68
C THR A 4 -16.12 -23.98 -51.18
N LEU A 5 -14.87 -23.52 -51.01
CA LEU A 5 -14.57 -22.13 -50.68
C LEU A 5 -14.97 -21.16 -51.79
N LEU A 6 -14.69 -21.50 -53.04
CA LEU A 6 -15.07 -20.67 -54.21
C LEU A 6 -16.61 -20.56 -54.35
N SER A 7 -17.33 -21.62 -54.07
CA SER A 7 -18.81 -21.63 -54.06
C SER A 7 -19.40 -20.78 -52.95
N ALA A 8 -18.77 -20.75 -51.74
CA ALA A 8 -19.20 -19.92 -50.61
C ALA A 8 -18.93 -18.43 -50.86
N VAL A 9 -17.79 -18.07 -51.43
CA VAL A 9 -17.44 -16.68 -51.81
C VAL A 9 -18.37 -16.15 -52.92
N ILE A 10 -18.67 -16.97 -53.94
CA ILE A 10 -19.62 -16.61 -55.01
C ILE A 10 -21.04 -16.44 -54.43
N SER A 11 -21.44 -17.26 -53.46
CA SER A 11 -22.72 -17.14 -52.76
C SER A 11 -22.81 -15.85 -51.92
N LEU A 12 -21.73 -15.45 -51.23
CA LEU A 12 -21.67 -14.21 -50.48
C LEU A 12 -21.70 -12.96 -51.36
N LEU A 13 -20.92 -12.94 -52.44
CA LEU A 13 -20.98 -11.86 -53.45
C LEU A 13 -22.37 -11.75 -54.12
N SER A 14 -23.05 -12.87 -54.32
CA SER A 14 -24.42 -12.86 -54.88
C SER A 14 -25.45 -12.27 -53.91
N VAL A 15 -25.24 -12.35 -52.59
CA VAL A 15 -26.10 -11.72 -51.58
C VAL A 15 -25.96 -10.19 -51.64
N PHE A 16 -24.74 -9.65 -51.76
CA PHE A 16 -24.50 -8.22 -51.91
C PHE A 16 -25.04 -7.67 -53.26
N CYS A 17 -24.82 -8.40 -54.36
CA CYS A 17 -25.35 -8.02 -55.68
C CYS A 17 -26.88 -8.08 -55.73
N ALA A 18 -27.51 -9.01 -55.02
CA ALA A 18 -28.99 -9.09 -54.94
C ALA A 18 -29.61 -7.90 -54.17
N ALA A 19 -28.83 -7.28 -53.28
CA ALA A 19 -29.21 -6.05 -52.54
C ALA A 19 -28.83 -4.76 -53.30
N GLY A 20 -28.18 -4.87 -54.50
CA GLY A 20 -27.71 -3.70 -55.25
C GLY A 20 -26.52 -2.96 -54.65
N GLN A 21 -25.85 -3.57 -53.65
CA GLN A 21 -24.71 -2.98 -52.96
C GLN A 21 -23.37 -3.50 -53.54
N THR A 22 -22.41 -2.61 -53.68
CA THR A 22 -21.02 -2.98 -53.99
C THR A 22 -20.26 -3.33 -52.71
N PRO A 23 -19.20 -4.17 -52.76
CA PRO A 23 -18.35 -4.42 -51.58
C PRO A 23 -17.85 -3.13 -50.92
N GLU A 24 -17.53 -2.11 -51.71
CA GLU A 24 -17.11 -0.78 -51.23
C GLU A 24 -18.25 -0.07 -50.47
N GLY A 25 -19.50 -0.14 -50.95
CA GLY A 25 -20.66 0.41 -50.24
C GLY A 25 -20.88 -0.29 -48.89
N VAL A 26 -20.71 -1.61 -48.85
CA VAL A 26 -20.81 -2.38 -47.60
C VAL A 26 -19.69 -2.04 -46.62
N LEU A 27 -18.48 -1.76 -47.10
CA LEU A 27 -17.37 -1.28 -46.25
C LEU A 27 -17.72 0.09 -45.63
N ILE A 28 -18.25 1.02 -46.43
CA ILE A 28 -18.67 2.34 -45.94
C ILE A 28 -19.73 2.19 -44.85
N ASP A 29 -20.73 1.32 -45.06
CA ASP A 29 -21.76 1.05 -44.04
C ASP A 29 -21.15 0.46 -42.76
N ALA A 30 -20.23 -0.47 -42.87
CA ALA A 30 -19.55 -1.08 -41.74
C ALA A 30 -18.71 -0.05 -40.97
N VAL A 31 -17.97 0.83 -41.65
CA VAL A 31 -17.20 1.93 -41.04
C VAL A 31 -18.11 2.94 -40.37
N THR A 32 -19.28 3.22 -40.96
CA THR A 32 -20.30 4.10 -40.38
C THR A 32 -20.88 3.50 -39.08
N LEU A 33 -21.17 2.19 -39.08
CA LEU A 33 -21.61 1.48 -37.88
C LEU A 33 -20.54 1.52 -36.78
N TYR A 34 -19.30 1.31 -37.15
CA TYR A 34 -18.16 1.38 -36.23
C TYR A 34 -18.02 2.79 -35.60
N SER A 35 -18.06 3.83 -36.43
CA SER A 35 -17.91 5.22 -35.98
C SER A 35 -19.09 5.70 -35.14
N THR A 36 -20.26 5.09 -35.28
CA THR A 36 -21.47 5.40 -34.46
C THR A 36 -21.61 4.50 -33.24
N GLY A 37 -20.61 3.68 -32.90
CA GLY A 37 -20.59 2.83 -31.71
C GLY A 37 -21.39 1.52 -31.82
N ARG A 38 -21.93 1.20 -33.02
CA ARG A 38 -22.65 -0.07 -33.29
C ARG A 38 -21.67 -1.20 -33.58
N ASN A 39 -20.73 -1.44 -32.66
CA ASN A 39 -19.54 -2.26 -32.86
C ASN A 39 -19.84 -3.72 -33.21
N LYS A 40 -20.87 -4.33 -32.61
CA LYS A 40 -21.24 -5.73 -32.89
C LYS A 40 -21.72 -5.92 -34.35
N GLU A 41 -22.48 -4.95 -34.86
CA GLU A 41 -23.00 -4.99 -36.23
C GLU A 41 -21.88 -4.71 -37.23
N ALA A 42 -21.02 -3.73 -36.93
CA ALA A 42 -19.83 -3.45 -37.74
C ALA A 42 -18.91 -4.67 -37.81
N LEU A 43 -18.62 -5.33 -36.70
CA LEU A 43 -17.79 -6.54 -36.63
C LEU A 43 -18.35 -7.65 -37.50
N SER A 44 -19.66 -7.98 -37.36
CA SER A 44 -20.30 -9.02 -38.12
C SER A 44 -20.27 -8.74 -39.63
N LEU A 45 -20.42 -7.48 -40.04
CA LEU A 45 -20.40 -7.06 -41.43
C LEU A 45 -18.98 -7.13 -42.02
N LEU A 46 -17.97 -6.70 -41.27
CA LEU A 46 -16.56 -6.77 -41.64
C LEU A 46 -16.05 -8.20 -41.74
N GLU A 47 -16.47 -9.09 -40.85
CA GLU A 47 -16.15 -10.52 -40.93
C GLU A 47 -16.71 -11.19 -42.22
N LEU A 48 -17.91 -10.82 -42.63
CA LEU A 48 -18.49 -11.28 -43.86
C LEU A 48 -17.74 -10.72 -45.08
N LEU A 49 -17.42 -9.42 -45.01
CA LEU A 49 -16.73 -8.71 -46.09
C LEU A 49 -15.31 -9.24 -46.31
N SER A 50 -14.58 -9.54 -45.22
CA SER A 50 -13.22 -10.11 -45.29
C SER A 50 -13.15 -11.46 -45.98
N LYS A 51 -14.24 -12.25 -45.88
CA LYS A 51 -14.36 -13.53 -46.64
C LYS A 51 -14.71 -13.31 -48.10
N ALA A 52 -15.49 -12.27 -48.38
CA ALA A 52 -15.90 -11.96 -49.77
C ALA A 52 -14.79 -11.23 -50.55
N THR A 53 -14.03 -10.36 -49.90
CA THR A 53 -12.95 -9.56 -50.49
C THR A 53 -11.61 -9.77 -49.77
N PRO A 54 -11.02 -10.96 -49.78
CA PRO A 54 -9.83 -11.28 -48.98
C PRO A 54 -8.55 -10.53 -49.38
N LYS A 55 -8.58 -9.80 -50.48
CA LYS A 55 -7.46 -8.98 -50.98
C LYS A 55 -7.63 -7.49 -50.75
N ASP A 56 -8.70 -7.09 -50.08
CA ASP A 56 -8.96 -5.70 -49.74
C ASP A 56 -8.32 -5.38 -48.38
N ASP A 57 -7.28 -4.62 -48.42
CA ASP A 57 -6.48 -4.21 -47.25
C ASP A 57 -7.28 -3.36 -46.25
N ALA A 58 -8.15 -2.48 -46.76
CA ALA A 58 -8.98 -1.61 -45.90
C ALA A 58 -10.00 -2.46 -45.10
N VAL A 59 -10.55 -3.51 -45.67
CA VAL A 59 -11.46 -4.44 -44.96
C VAL A 59 -10.76 -5.08 -43.78
N TRP A 60 -9.53 -5.56 -43.96
CA TRP A 60 -8.74 -6.18 -42.88
C TRP A 60 -8.36 -5.16 -41.82
N TYR A 61 -8.04 -3.93 -42.21
CA TYR A 61 -7.74 -2.86 -41.27
C TYR A 61 -8.95 -2.52 -40.36
N TYR A 62 -10.12 -2.26 -40.97
CA TYR A 62 -11.30 -1.93 -40.16
C TYR A 62 -11.82 -3.13 -39.38
N LEU A 63 -11.63 -4.35 -39.86
CA LEU A 63 -11.91 -5.56 -39.09
C LEU A 63 -11.04 -5.65 -37.85
N SER A 64 -9.75 -5.35 -37.95
CA SER A 64 -8.86 -5.32 -36.81
C SER A 64 -9.30 -4.29 -35.77
N GLN A 65 -9.74 -3.11 -36.20
CA GLN A 65 -10.24 -2.07 -35.29
C GLN A 65 -11.51 -2.52 -34.54
N ALA A 66 -12.45 -3.15 -35.25
CA ALA A 66 -13.70 -3.66 -34.68
C ALA A 66 -13.44 -4.83 -33.71
N GLN A 67 -12.49 -5.72 -34.03
CA GLN A 67 -12.07 -6.84 -33.19
C GLN A 67 -11.40 -6.34 -31.89
N SER A 68 -10.50 -5.36 -31.99
CA SER A 68 -9.84 -4.75 -30.83
C SER A 68 -10.86 -4.11 -29.87
N GLN A 69 -11.84 -3.37 -30.40
CA GLN A 69 -12.94 -2.83 -29.58
C GLN A 69 -13.83 -3.91 -28.94
N ALA A 70 -13.89 -5.09 -29.54
CA ALA A 70 -14.62 -6.23 -28.99
C ALA A 70 -13.80 -7.04 -27.98
N GLY A 71 -12.52 -6.66 -27.71
CA GLY A 71 -11.60 -7.39 -26.84
C GLY A 71 -11.04 -8.68 -27.46
N GLN A 72 -11.07 -8.78 -28.80
CA GLN A 72 -10.54 -9.91 -29.58
C GLN A 72 -9.13 -9.57 -30.07
N ASP A 73 -8.18 -9.41 -29.15
CA ASP A 73 -6.87 -8.83 -29.45
C ASP A 73 -6.00 -9.71 -30.38
N GLU A 74 -6.08 -11.04 -30.25
CA GLU A 74 -5.34 -11.98 -31.12
C GLU A 74 -5.87 -11.94 -32.55
N GLU A 75 -7.19 -11.93 -32.74
CA GLU A 75 -7.85 -11.83 -34.03
C GLU A 75 -7.60 -10.45 -34.66
N ALA A 76 -7.62 -9.39 -33.86
CA ALA A 76 -7.32 -8.04 -34.31
C ALA A 76 -5.90 -7.94 -34.84
N LEU A 77 -4.92 -8.49 -34.12
CA LEU A 77 -3.53 -8.57 -34.56
C LEU A 77 -3.40 -9.32 -35.90
N ALA A 78 -4.00 -10.50 -35.98
CA ALA A 78 -3.95 -11.30 -37.22
C ALA A 78 -4.61 -10.60 -38.44
N SER A 79 -5.67 -9.83 -38.19
CA SER A 79 -6.33 -9.03 -39.23
C SER A 79 -5.45 -7.85 -39.67
N LEU A 80 -4.80 -7.18 -38.72
CA LEU A 80 -3.92 -6.06 -39.03
C LEU A 80 -2.62 -6.50 -39.74
N GLU A 81 -2.06 -7.65 -39.38
CA GLU A 81 -0.94 -8.28 -40.11
C GLU A 81 -1.32 -8.54 -41.58
N LYS A 82 -2.56 -8.97 -41.85
CA LYS A 82 -3.06 -9.16 -43.23
C LYS A 82 -3.20 -7.84 -43.99
N ALA A 83 -3.72 -6.78 -43.32
CA ALA A 83 -3.80 -5.46 -43.94
C ALA A 83 -2.41 -4.96 -44.37
N VAL A 84 -1.42 -5.06 -43.47
CA VAL A 84 -0.04 -4.69 -43.76
C VAL A 84 0.60 -5.59 -44.84
N ALA A 85 0.28 -6.89 -44.86
CA ALA A 85 0.77 -7.79 -45.91
C ALA A 85 0.21 -7.45 -47.31
N LEU A 86 -0.97 -6.85 -47.37
CA LEU A 86 -1.60 -6.42 -48.65
C LEU A 86 -1.08 -5.05 -49.08
N ASP A 87 -0.92 -4.12 -48.18
CA ASP A 87 -0.30 -2.81 -48.40
C ASP A 87 0.78 -2.50 -47.36
N GLY A 88 1.98 -2.99 -47.62
CA GLY A 88 3.14 -2.92 -46.71
C GLY A 88 3.77 -1.52 -46.59
N LYS A 89 3.32 -0.53 -47.39
CA LYS A 89 3.80 0.85 -47.29
C LYS A 89 2.83 1.79 -46.58
N ASN A 90 1.65 1.30 -46.25
CA ASN A 90 0.61 2.13 -45.67
C ASN A 90 0.98 2.51 -44.21
N PHE A 91 1.17 3.79 -44.00
CA PHE A 91 1.48 4.36 -42.68
C PHE A 91 0.40 4.03 -41.64
N TRP A 92 -0.87 4.16 -42.02
CA TRP A 92 -2.02 3.98 -41.16
C TRP A 92 -2.25 2.51 -40.73
N TYR A 93 -1.66 1.55 -41.41
CA TYR A 93 -1.71 0.13 -41.03
C TYR A 93 -0.48 -0.28 -40.22
N ARG A 94 0.71 0.19 -40.64
CA ARG A 94 1.97 -0.18 -40.02
C ARG A 94 2.09 0.36 -38.57
N ARG A 95 1.70 1.62 -38.34
CA ARG A 95 1.81 2.23 -37.01
C ARG A 95 0.95 1.52 -35.95
N PRO A 96 -0.37 1.23 -36.16
CA PRO A 96 -1.14 0.40 -35.23
C PRO A 96 -0.56 -1.01 -35.05
N LEU A 97 -0.03 -1.63 -36.12
CA LEU A 97 0.58 -2.96 -36.01
C LEU A 97 1.80 -2.93 -35.09
N ALA A 98 2.66 -1.94 -35.24
CA ALA A 98 3.80 -1.76 -34.35
C ALA A 98 3.36 -1.59 -32.89
N ARG A 99 2.34 -0.79 -32.62
CA ARG A 99 1.78 -0.62 -31.26
C ARG A 99 1.20 -1.92 -30.71
N MET A 100 0.50 -2.71 -31.51
CA MET A 100 -0.01 -4.01 -31.07
C MET A 100 1.13 -4.99 -30.74
N TYR A 101 2.21 -4.99 -31.52
CA TYR A 101 3.39 -5.79 -31.19
C TYR A 101 4.02 -5.38 -29.84
N LEU A 102 4.13 -4.08 -29.56
CA LEU A 102 4.61 -3.58 -28.27
C LEU A 102 3.70 -4.02 -27.10
N MET A 103 2.38 -3.89 -27.29
CA MET A 103 1.39 -4.30 -26.26
C MET A 103 1.39 -5.80 -25.98
N THR A 104 1.73 -6.62 -26.99
CA THR A 104 1.81 -8.09 -26.87
C THR A 104 3.20 -8.59 -26.48
N GLY A 105 4.14 -7.70 -26.14
CA GLY A 105 5.51 -8.05 -25.75
C GLY A 105 6.45 -8.40 -26.91
N ARG A 106 6.00 -8.23 -28.16
CA ARG A 106 6.81 -8.41 -29.38
C ARG A 106 7.59 -7.12 -29.68
N THR A 107 8.39 -6.67 -28.73
CA THR A 107 9.01 -5.34 -28.74
C THR A 107 9.92 -5.11 -29.94
N GLU A 108 10.79 -6.07 -30.27
CA GLU A 108 11.73 -5.94 -31.40
C GLU A 108 11.01 -5.80 -32.75
N GLU A 109 9.90 -6.50 -32.93
CA GLU A 109 9.09 -6.43 -34.14
C GLU A 109 8.37 -5.08 -34.25
N GLY A 110 7.88 -4.55 -33.11
CA GLY A 110 7.31 -3.21 -33.04
C GLY A 110 8.34 -2.14 -33.40
N ILE A 111 9.54 -2.22 -32.83
CA ILE A 111 10.66 -1.30 -33.12
C ILE A 111 11.03 -1.35 -34.60
N ALA A 112 11.18 -2.56 -35.17
CA ALA A 112 11.55 -2.70 -36.60
C ALA A 112 10.54 -2.03 -37.54
N ILE A 113 9.25 -2.06 -37.21
CA ILE A 113 8.23 -1.35 -37.99
C ILE A 113 8.37 0.18 -37.81
N TYR A 114 8.61 0.68 -36.60
CA TYR A 114 8.81 2.11 -36.36
C TYR A 114 10.08 2.64 -37.04
N GLU A 115 11.20 1.93 -36.97
CA GLU A 115 12.42 2.26 -37.71
C GLU A 115 12.17 2.27 -39.23
N GLY A 116 11.39 1.33 -39.73
CA GLY A 116 10.95 1.30 -41.13
C GLY A 116 10.03 2.48 -41.48
N LEU A 117 9.13 2.87 -40.60
CA LEU A 117 8.27 4.06 -40.80
C LEU A 117 9.10 5.34 -40.85
N LEU A 118 10.11 5.50 -39.96
CA LEU A 118 11.00 6.66 -39.97
C LEU A 118 11.79 6.74 -41.27
N LYS A 119 12.26 5.59 -41.79
CA LYS A 119 12.96 5.52 -43.09
C LYS A 119 12.08 5.91 -44.25
N ASP A 120 10.82 5.48 -44.28
CA ASP A 120 9.88 5.76 -45.37
C ASP A 120 9.26 7.17 -45.27
N PHE A 121 9.17 7.73 -44.07
CA PHE A 121 8.60 9.03 -43.78
C PHE A 121 9.56 9.87 -42.93
N PRO A 122 10.72 10.24 -43.49
CA PRO A 122 11.74 11.00 -42.74
C PRO A 122 11.19 12.37 -42.32
N GLY A 123 11.46 12.76 -41.08
CA GLY A 123 10.96 14.00 -40.49
C GLY A 123 9.54 13.95 -39.96
N ASN A 124 8.91 12.77 -39.87
CA ASN A 124 7.66 12.61 -39.15
C ASN A 124 7.95 12.65 -37.64
N SER A 125 7.79 13.84 -37.03
CA SER A 125 8.09 14.07 -35.61
C SER A 125 7.33 13.12 -34.68
N GLN A 126 6.08 12.78 -35.00
CA GLN A 126 5.31 11.85 -34.17
C GLN A 126 5.97 10.46 -34.10
N VAL A 127 6.47 9.95 -35.21
CA VAL A 127 7.18 8.64 -35.24
C VAL A 127 8.49 8.70 -34.49
N VAL A 128 9.22 9.82 -34.59
CA VAL A 128 10.51 10.00 -33.89
C VAL A 128 10.31 10.01 -32.37
N TYR A 129 9.34 10.77 -31.87
CA TYR A 129 9.04 10.80 -30.43
C TYR A 129 8.50 9.46 -29.92
N GLU A 130 7.59 8.80 -30.66
CA GLU A 130 7.12 7.47 -30.29
C GLU A 130 8.28 6.46 -30.23
N LEU A 131 9.23 6.55 -31.15
CA LEU A 131 10.41 5.69 -31.17
C LEU A 131 11.35 5.98 -30.00
N LEU A 132 11.51 7.25 -29.64
CA LEU A 132 12.25 7.65 -28.44
C LEU A 132 11.64 7.01 -27.18
N ASP A 133 10.33 7.15 -27.00
CA ASP A 133 9.62 6.56 -25.84
C ASP A 133 9.80 5.03 -25.80
N ILE A 134 9.76 4.36 -26.95
CA ILE A 134 9.96 2.91 -27.06
C ILE A 134 11.38 2.52 -26.67
N TYR A 135 12.40 3.25 -27.14
CA TYR A 135 13.79 2.99 -26.79
C TYR A 135 14.03 3.21 -25.29
N LEU A 136 13.45 4.25 -24.70
CA LEU A 136 13.51 4.51 -23.27
C LEU A 136 12.85 3.36 -22.47
N GLY A 137 11.63 2.98 -22.84
CA GLY A 137 10.88 1.91 -22.17
C GLY A 137 11.50 0.52 -22.33
N SER A 138 12.30 0.30 -23.42
CA SER A 138 13.01 -0.96 -23.67
C SER A 138 14.49 -0.94 -23.23
N ASN A 139 14.94 0.14 -22.58
CA ASN A 139 16.33 0.37 -22.13
C ASN A 139 17.36 0.32 -23.27
N GLN A 140 16.96 0.69 -24.50
CA GLN A 140 17.88 0.84 -25.64
C GLN A 140 18.50 2.24 -25.64
N PHE A 141 19.25 2.54 -24.59
CA PHE A 141 19.72 3.88 -24.24
C PHE A 141 20.57 4.55 -25.31
N GLU A 142 21.48 3.85 -25.98
CA GLU A 142 22.29 4.40 -27.06
C GLU A 142 21.44 4.84 -28.27
N LYS A 143 20.38 4.08 -28.58
CA LYS A 143 19.44 4.47 -29.65
C LYS A 143 18.59 5.66 -29.21
N ALA A 144 18.17 5.71 -27.95
CA ALA A 144 17.47 6.86 -27.39
C ALA A 144 18.30 8.14 -27.50
N LEU A 145 19.60 8.11 -27.11
CA LEU A 145 20.52 9.23 -27.25
C LEU A 145 20.68 9.66 -28.72
N ALA A 146 20.87 8.72 -29.63
CA ALA A 146 20.95 9.02 -31.06
C ALA A 146 19.66 9.67 -31.61
N THR A 147 18.51 9.24 -31.11
CA THR A 147 17.21 9.83 -31.48
C THR A 147 17.06 11.25 -30.92
N ILE A 148 17.52 11.48 -29.68
CA ILE A 148 17.57 12.83 -29.09
C ILE A 148 18.46 13.73 -29.93
N ASP A 149 19.64 13.28 -30.36
CA ASP A 149 20.55 14.04 -31.24
C ASP A 149 19.88 14.43 -32.58
N GLU A 150 19.11 13.52 -33.17
CA GLU A 150 18.35 13.77 -34.41
C GLU A 150 17.24 14.81 -34.20
N ILE A 151 16.52 14.74 -33.07
CA ILE A 151 15.48 15.72 -32.74
C ILE A 151 16.12 17.10 -32.52
N GLU A 152 17.18 17.19 -31.74
CA GLU A 152 17.89 18.45 -31.49
C GLU A 152 18.46 19.06 -32.78
N HIS A 153 18.96 18.22 -33.68
CA HIS A 153 19.47 18.72 -34.97
C HIS A 153 18.36 19.30 -35.85
N THR A 154 17.17 18.77 -35.80
CA THR A 154 16.05 19.16 -36.67
C THR A 154 15.16 20.25 -36.08
N GLN A 155 14.97 20.24 -34.77
CA GLN A 155 14.02 21.11 -34.06
C GLN A 155 14.71 22.10 -33.11
N GLY A 156 15.98 21.88 -32.83
CA GLY A 156 16.75 22.63 -31.83
C GLY A 156 16.69 22.00 -30.45
N PRO A 157 17.56 22.42 -29.53
CA PRO A 157 17.59 21.95 -28.15
C PRO A 157 16.38 22.44 -27.37
N SER A 158 15.85 21.61 -26.47
CA SER A 158 14.76 21.93 -25.56
C SER A 158 15.04 21.42 -24.16
N GLU A 159 14.34 21.98 -23.16
CA GLU A 159 14.40 21.53 -21.78
C GLU A 159 14.09 20.03 -21.67
N GLU A 160 13.01 19.58 -22.29
CA GLU A 160 12.58 18.18 -22.28
C GLU A 160 13.66 17.23 -22.81
N LEU A 161 14.30 17.60 -23.91
CA LEU A 161 15.35 16.75 -24.52
C LEU A 161 16.60 16.69 -23.66
N VAL A 162 17.06 17.80 -23.11
CA VAL A 162 18.29 17.80 -22.27
C VAL A 162 18.07 17.11 -20.94
N THR A 163 16.88 17.25 -20.34
CA THR A 163 16.54 16.52 -19.09
C THR A 163 16.40 15.01 -19.35
N THR A 164 15.73 14.63 -20.44
CA THR A 164 15.66 13.23 -20.87
C THR A 164 17.05 12.66 -21.14
N ARG A 165 17.93 13.40 -21.79
CA ARG A 165 19.34 13.01 -22.03
C ARG A 165 20.07 12.74 -20.71
N TYR A 166 19.90 13.63 -19.74
CA TYR A 166 20.48 13.43 -18.40
C TYR A 166 19.97 12.13 -17.75
N ASP A 167 18.66 11.91 -17.79
CA ASP A 167 18.05 10.71 -17.19
C ASP A 167 18.55 9.42 -17.87
N VAL A 168 18.72 9.44 -19.19
CA VAL A 168 19.31 8.32 -19.94
C VAL A 168 20.74 8.05 -19.51
N TYR A 169 21.58 9.08 -19.46
CA TYR A 169 22.97 8.92 -19.00
C TYR A 169 23.03 8.44 -17.55
N ALA A 170 22.16 8.95 -16.68
CA ALA A 170 22.09 8.51 -15.29
C ALA A 170 21.69 7.02 -15.19
N ALA A 171 20.69 6.58 -15.99
CA ALA A 171 20.29 5.17 -16.06
C ALA A 171 21.42 4.25 -16.58
N MET A 172 22.31 4.77 -17.43
CA MET A 172 23.50 4.06 -17.89
C MET A 172 24.67 4.07 -16.88
N GLY A 173 24.52 4.75 -15.73
CA GLY A 173 25.61 4.96 -14.78
C GLY A 173 26.66 5.99 -15.24
N ARG A 174 26.29 6.88 -16.18
CA ARG A 174 27.13 7.91 -16.81
C ARG A 174 26.58 9.30 -16.51
N ALA A 175 26.13 9.55 -15.28
CA ALA A 175 25.46 10.80 -14.89
C ALA A 175 26.29 12.06 -15.16
N ASP A 176 27.63 11.96 -15.09
CA ASP A 176 28.54 13.07 -15.38
C ASP A 176 28.40 13.59 -16.82
N GLU A 177 28.25 12.68 -17.80
CA GLU A 177 28.05 13.07 -19.21
C GLU A 177 26.68 13.74 -19.42
N GLY A 178 25.69 13.31 -18.63
CA GLY A 178 24.39 13.97 -18.57
C GLY A 178 24.50 15.40 -17.99
N ALA A 179 25.26 15.55 -16.91
CA ALA A 179 25.51 16.84 -16.28
C ALA A 179 26.26 17.81 -17.23
N GLU A 180 27.24 17.33 -17.99
CA GLU A 180 27.90 18.13 -19.02
C GLU A 180 26.91 18.61 -20.11
N ALA A 181 25.91 17.81 -20.46
CA ALA A 181 24.88 18.20 -21.39
C ALA A 181 23.96 19.29 -20.80
N LEU A 182 23.57 19.17 -19.52
CA LEU A 182 22.81 20.18 -18.80
C LEU A 182 23.60 21.48 -18.66
N GLU A 183 24.91 21.41 -18.37
CA GLU A 183 25.78 22.60 -18.29
C GLU A 183 25.81 23.37 -19.65
N ARG A 184 26.11 22.66 -20.76
CA ARG A 184 26.10 23.26 -22.10
C ARG A 184 24.76 23.90 -22.46
N PHE A 185 23.65 23.25 -22.07
CA PHE A 185 22.33 23.80 -22.30
C PHE A 185 22.09 25.07 -21.45
N SER A 186 22.50 25.03 -20.16
CA SER A 186 22.31 26.15 -19.24
C SER A 186 23.08 27.41 -19.60
N GLU A 187 24.22 27.27 -20.31
CA GLU A 187 24.99 28.44 -20.84
C GLU A 187 24.16 29.28 -21.84
N GLN A 188 23.25 28.65 -22.55
CA GLN A 188 22.40 29.31 -23.55
C GLN A 188 20.98 29.59 -23.02
N TYR A 189 20.45 28.67 -22.21
CA TYR A 189 19.08 28.69 -21.71
C TYR A 189 19.07 28.48 -20.19
N SER A 190 19.22 29.55 -19.42
CA SER A 190 19.19 29.50 -17.97
C SER A 190 17.76 29.26 -17.48
N LEU A 191 17.44 28.02 -17.13
CA LEU A 191 16.13 27.59 -16.60
C LEU A 191 16.27 27.09 -15.18
N PRO A 192 15.37 27.47 -14.24
CA PRO A 192 15.42 27.01 -12.84
C PRO A 192 15.38 25.47 -12.69
N SER A 193 14.67 24.79 -13.58
CA SER A 193 14.56 23.32 -13.62
C SER A 193 15.88 22.64 -13.94
N VAL A 194 16.55 23.09 -15.01
CA VAL A 194 17.85 22.56 -15.45
C VAL A 194 18.93 22.84 -14.40
N LEU A 195 18.98 24.06 -13.88
CA LEU A 195 19.92 24.45 -12.82
C LEU A 195 19.70 23.64 -11.54
N SER A 196 18.43 23.33 -11.21
CA SER A 196 18.12 22.48 -10.06
C SER A 196 18.53 21.03 -10.28
N MET A 197 18.41 20.49 -11.50
CA MET A 197 18.92 19.15 -11.83
C MET A 197 20.44 19.09 -11.68
N LEU A 198 21.17 20.10 -12.16
CA LEU A 198 22.61 20.24 -11.95
C LEU A 198 22.95 20.34 -10.46
N GLY A 199 22.21 21.13 -9.70
CA GLY A 199 22.36 21.21 -8.25
C GLY A 199 22.19 19.86 -7.57
N ASN A 200 21.18 19.10 -7.96
CA ASN A 200 20.94 17.73 -7.44
C ASN A 200 22.05 16.76 -7.83
N HIS A 201 22.55 16.83 -9.06
CA HIS A 201 23.69 16.02 -9.51
C HIS A 201 24.93 16.30 -8.63
N TYR A 202 25.31 17.57 -8.46
CA TYR A 202 26.46 17.94 -7.63
C TYR A 202 26.27 17.59 -6.15
N LEU A 203 25.04 17.65 -5.65
CA LEU A 203 24.72 17.24 -4.29
C LEU A 203 24.91 15.73 -4.09
N ALA A 204 24.54 14.94 -5.09
CA ALA A 204 24.75 13.48 -5.09
C ALA A 204 26.24 13.12 -5.13
N GLU A 205 27.06 13.94 -5.81
CA GLU A 205 28.52 13.81 -5.87
C GLU A 205 29.25 14.46 -4.67
N PHE A 206 28.51 14.85 -3.62
CA PHE A 206 29.04 15.53 -2.43
C PHE A 206 29.81 16.82 -2.73
N SER A 207 29.51 17.45 -3.85
CA SER A 207 30.10 18.71 -4.30
C SER A 207 29.24 19.90 -3.84
N ASP A 208 29.08 20.06 -2.52
CA ASP A 208 28.14 21.01 -1.89
C ASP A 208 28.29 22.46 -2.41
N SER A 209 29.52 22.91 -2.71
CA SER A 209 29.76 24.29 -3.22
C SER A 209 29.20 24.50 -4.62
N LEU A 210 29.32 23.51 -5.50
CA LEU A 210 28.77 23.58 -6.86
C LEU A 210 27.24 23.46 -6.80
N ALA A 211 26.72 22.52 -5.98
CA ALA A 211 25.29 22.37 -5.74
C ALA A 211 24.67 23.69 -5.25
N GLN A 212 25.28 24.32 -4.23
CA GLN A 212 24.84 25.61 -3.71
C GLN A 212 24.80 26.69 -4.79
N ALA A 213 25.86 26.79 -5.63
CA ALA A 213 25.91 27.75 -6.70
C ALA A 213 24.75 27.59 -7.69
N ARG A 214 24.48 26.36 -8.14
CA ARG A 214 23.39 26.07 -9.10
C ARG A 214 22.01 26.30 -8.51
N PHE A 215 21.75 25.89 -7.27
CA PHE A 215 20.45 26.18 -6.63
C PHE A 215 20.27 27.70 -6.40
N THR A 216 21.32 28.43 -6.00
CA THR A 216 21.23 29.87 -5.81
C THR A 216 20.98 30.58 -7.15
N GLU A 217 21.61 30.13 -8.23
CA GLU A 217 21.35 30.62 -9.58
C GLU A 217 19.90 30.37 -9.99
N ALA A 218 19.37 29.15 -9.78
CA ALA A 218 17.96 28.83 -10.03
C ALA A 218 17.01 29.77 -9.28
N LEU A 219 17.26 29.99 -7.99
CA LEU A 219 16.45 30.88 -7.13
C LEU A 219 16.60 32.37 -7.48
N SER A 220 17.69 32.78 -8.16
CA SER A 220 17.81 34.14 -8.69
C SER A 220 16.88 34.38 -9.87
N LEU A 221 16.51 33.31 -10.60
CA LEU A 221 15.57 33.35 -11.74
C LEU A 221 14.12 33.23 -11.27
N ASP A 222 13.88 32.32 -10.35
CA ASP A 222 12.58 32.10 -9.70
C ASP A 222 12.79 31.80 -8.23
N SER A 223 12.58 32.78 -7.37
CA SER A 223 12.77 32.69 -5.93
C SER A 223 11.79 31.72 -5.25
N SER A 224 10.71 31.36 -5.92
CA SER A 224 9.68 30.43 -5.44
C SER A 224 9.82 29.00 -5.99
N TYR A 225 10.86 28.73 -6.79
CA TYR A 225 11.05 27.42 -7.41
C TYR A 225 11.36 26.34 -6.37
N VAL A 226 10.32 25.62 -5.96
CA VAL A 226 10.34 24.66 -4.84
C VAL A 226 11.47 23.63 -4.95
N PRO A 227 11.75 22.99 -6.11
CA PRO A 227 12.87 22.05 -6.21
C PRO A 227 14.22 22.64 -5.84
N ALA A 228 14.49 23.90 -6.22
CA ALA A 228 15.74 24.58 -5.85
C ALA A 228 15.79 24.95 -4.37
N VAL A 229 14.66 25.37 -3.78
CA VAL A 229 14.56 25.64 -2.34
C VAL A 229 14.87 24.37 -1.53
N LEU A 230 14.25 23.24 -1.90
CA LEU A 230 14.49 21.97 -1.23
C LEU A 230 15.94 21.49 -1.40
N GLY A 231 16.49 21.60 -2.62
CA GLY A 231 17.88 21.25 -2.89
C GLY A 231 18.88 22.09 -2.10
N LEU A 232 18.69 23.42 -2.06
CA LEU A 232 19.54 24.33 -1.29
C LEU A 232 19.46 24.04 0.21
N SER A 233 18.27 23.72 0.72
CA SER A 233 18.11 23.33 2.12
C SER A 233 18.94 22.08 2.44
N GLU A 234 18.96 21.08 1.54
CA GLU A 234 19.78 19.87 1.73
C GLU A 234 21.28 20.18 1.74
N VAL A 235 21.74 21.13 0.92
CA VAL A 235 23.13 21.63 0.98
C VAL A 235 23.44 22.20 2.37
N TYR A 236 22.57 23.07 2.91
CA TYR A 236 22.75 23.63 4.25
C TYR A 236 22.71 22.56 5.34
N ARG A 237 21.88 21.53 5.19
CA ARG A 237 21.83 20.38 6.08
C ARG A 237 23.16 19.61 6.08
N HIS A 238 23.74 19.32 4.93
CA HIS A 238 25.06 18.71 4.80
C HIS A 238 26.15 19.53 5.49
N GLN A 239 26.09 20.85 5.33
CA GLN A 239 27.02 21.80 5.96
C GLN A 239 26.73 22.02 7.44
N ARG A 240 25.68 21.41 8.01
CA ARG A 240 25.19 21.60 9.40
C ARG A 240 24.78 23.04 9.72
N ARG A 241 24.40 23.81 8.73
CA ARG A 241 23.94 25.19 8.82
C ARG A 241 22.42 25.23 9.00
N TYR A 242 21.94 24.82 10.18
CA TYR A 242 20.52 24.61 10.43
C TYR A 242 19.70 25.91 10.45
N GLU A 243 20.28 27.04 10.81
CA GLU A 243 19.60 28.34 10.69
C GLU A 243 19.26 28.66 9.23
N ASP A 244 20.23 28.52 8.33
CA ASP A 244 20.02 28.73 6.89
C ASP A 244 19.06 27.68 6.31
N TYR A 245 19.14 26.43 6.77
CA TYR A 245 18.24 25.35 6.39
C TYR A 245 16.77 25.72 6.67
N PHE A 246 16.46 26.15 7.89
CA PHE A 246 15.09 26.52 8.28
C PHE A 246 14.64 27.79 7.55
N ALA A 247 15.48 28.82 7.47
CA ALA A 247 15.15 30.06 6.75
C ALA A 247 14.85 29.81 5.26
N THR A 248 15.55 28.84 4.65
CA THR A 248 15.33 28.48 3.25
C THR A 248 13.99 27.75 3.06
N LEU A 249 13.60 26.88 4.01
CA LEU A 249 12.37 26.10 3.92
C LEU A 249 11.11 26.88 4.31
N GLU A 250 11.23 27.90 5.17
CA GLU A 250 10.10 28.66 5.71
C GLU A 250 9.09 29.11 4.65
N PRO A 251 9.50 29.74 3.51
CA PRO A 251 8.56 30.15 2.48
C PRO A 251 7.77 29.00 1.86
N VAL A 252 8.38 27.82 1.73
CA VAL A 252 7.71 26.62 1.18
C VAL A 252 6.66 26.10 2.13
N PHE A 253 6.94 26.06 3.43
CA PHE A 253 6.05 25.47 4.43
C PHE A 253 4.90 26.39 4.82
N THR A 254 5.05 27.70 4.69
CA THR A 254 4.04 28.72 4.99
C THR A 254 3.18 29.14 3.80
N SER A 255 3.54 28.76 2.56
CA SER A 255 2.78 29.14 1.36
C SER A 255 1.64 28.17 1.05
N GLU A 256 0.42 28.67 0.86
CA GLU A 256 -0.74 27.87 0.41
C GLU A 256 -0.58 27.40 -1.05
N ASP A 257 0.22 28.05 -1.86
CA ASP A 257 0.44 27.72 -3.27
C ASP A 257 1.28 26.45 -3.45
N VAL A 258 2.07 26.06 -2.44
CA VAL A 258 2.89 24.84 -2.49
C VAL A 258 2.02 23.63 -2.20
N PRO A 259 1.96 22.64 -3.12
CA PRO A 259 1.08 21.49 -2.98
C PRO A 259 1.29 20.71 -1.67
N VAL A 260 0.18 20.33 -1.03
CA VAL A 260 0.17 19.49 0.20
C VAL A 260 1.04 18.24 0.03
N ALA A 261 0.98 17.59 -1.14
CA ALA A 261 1.76 16.38 -1.42
C ALA A 261 3.28 16.58 -1.28
N THR A 262 3.78 17.76 -1.63
CA THR A 262 5.20 18.12 -1.49
C THR A 262 5.59 18.24 -0.02
N LYS A 263 4.83 19.03 0.75
CA LYS A 263 5.08 19.28 2.17
C LYS A 263 4.90 18.01 3.01
N SER A 264 3.79 17.30 2.81
CA SER A 264 3.48 16.07 3.58
C SER A 264 4.50 14.97 3.34
N ARG A 265 5.00 14.81 2.10
CA ARG A 265 6.09 13.88 1.78
C ARG A 265 7.37 14.26 2.49
N TYR A 266 7.72 15.54 2.49
CA TYR A 266 8.90 16.05 3.17
C TYR A 266 8.81 15.79 4.68
N ILE A 267 7.71 16.18 5.33
CA ILE A 267 7.44 15.97 6.75
C ILE A 267 7.51 14.47 7.10
N GLY A 268 6.88 13.60 6.30
CA GLY A 268 6.88 12.15 6.53
C GLY A 268 8.25 11.50 6.44
N ASN A 269 9.20 12.12 5.71
CA ASN A 269 10.57 11.64 5.59
C ASN A 269 11.50 12.14 6.72
N LEU A 270 11.20 13.27 7.37
CA LEU A 270 12.06 13.86 8.41
C LEU A 270 12.53 12.86 9.46
N PRO A 271 11.65 12.05 10.11
CA PRO A 271 12.08 11.13 11.16
C PRO A 271 12.95 9.98 10.65
N ARG A 272 12.98 9.73 9.33
CA ARG A 272 13.75 8.65 8.69
C ARG A 272 15.06 9.13 8.08
N SER A 273 15.09 10.37 7.59
CA SER A 273 16.23 10.93 6.85
C SER A 273 17.19 11.72 7.75
N ILE A 274 16.76 12.10 8.95
CA ILE A 274 17.56 12.90 9.87
C ILE A 274 17.86 12.09 11.14
N ASP A 275 19.12 12.16 11.57
CA ASP A 275 19.54 11.51 12.83
C ASP A 275 18.66 12.00 14.01
N PRO A 276 18.13 11.11 14.85
CA PRO A 276 17.29 11.49 15.98
C PRO A 276 17.92 12.50 16.95
N LYS A 277 19.27 12.49 17.08
CA LYS A 277 19.98 13.48 17.91
C LYS A 277 19.94 14.87 17.28
N ILE A 278 20.02 14.95 15.96
CA ILE A 278 19.91 16.21 15.21
C ILE A 278 18.48 16.75 15.31
N LEU A 279 17.47 15.88 15.11
CA LEU A 279 16.06 16.26 15.31
C LEU A 279 15.82 16.81 16.71
N GLN A 280 16.40 16.19 17.74
CA GLN A 280 16.27 16.64 19.11
C GLN A 280 17.04 17.95 19.36
N LEU A 281 18.23 18.13 18.78
CA LEU A 281 19.05 19.32 18.96
C LEU A 281 18.40 20.57 18.33
N HIS A 282 17.79 20.41 17.15
CA HIS A 282 17.15 21.50 16.39
C HIS A 282 15.61 21.40 16.43
N ARG A 283 15.07 20.80 17.50
CA ARG A 283 13.64 20.48 17.61
C ARG A 283 12.74 21.66 17.31
N GLU A 284 13.04 22.82 17.88
CA GLU A 284 12.21 24.03 17.73
C GLU A 284 12.02 24.43 16.26
N GLY A 285 13.10 24.39 15.46
CA GLY A 285 13.04 24.71 14.04
C GLY A 285 12.22 23.70 13.22
N PHE A 286 12.43 22.39 13.47
CA PHE A 286 11.64 21.36 12.81
C PHE A 286 10.15 21.43 13.17
N ASP A 287 9.85 21.59 14.46
CA ASP A 287 8.48 21.70 14.97
C ASP A 287 7.78 22.93 14.40
N HIS A 288 8.49 24.06 14.30
CA HIS A 288 7.96 25.26 13.71
C HIS A 288 7.53 25.03 12.25
N LEU A 289 8.43 24.53 11.40
CA LEU A 289 8.11 24.23 10.00
C LEU A 289 6.91 23.28 9.86
N VAL A 290 6.94 22.18 10.60
CA VAL A 290 5.87 21.15 10.55
C VAL A 290 4.53 21.74 11.01
N THR A 291 4.54 22.52 12.08
CA THR A 291 3.32 23.13 12.63
C THR A 291 2.77 24.21 11.70
N GLU A 292 3.62 25.05 11.10
CA GLU A 292 3.19 26.08 10.14
C GLU A 292 2.59 25.44 8.89
N ALA A 293 3.18 24.34 8.38
CA ALA A 293 2.56 23.59 7.28
C ALA A 293 1.16 23.06 7.65
N GLY A 294 1.01 22.56 8.87
CA GLY A 294 -0.28 22.10 9.39
C GLY A 294 -1.32 23.22 9.51
N LYS A 295 -0.89 24.41 9.96
CA LYS A 295 -1.77 25.59 10.03
C LYS A 295 -2.15 26.12 8.64
N CYS A 296 -1.19 26.15 7.73
CA CYS A 296 -1.39 26.56 6.35
C CYS A 296 -2.44 25.72 5.63
N HIS A 297 -2.51 24.43 5.97
CA HIS A 297 -3.46 23.46 5.39
C HIS A 297 -4.32 22.79 6.46
N ALA A 298 -4.93 23.61 7.34
CA ALA A 298 -5.65 23.16 8.54
C ALA A 298 -6.89 22.28 8.25
N GLU A 299 -7.38 22.29 7.03
CA GLU A 299 -8.51 21.46 6.60
C GLU A 299 -8.09 20.27 5.72
N ASP A 300 -6.80 20.10 5.43
CA ASP A 300 -6.34 18.98 4.60
C ASP A 300 -5.94 17.77 5.45
N THR A 301 -6.63 16.64 5.24
CA THR A 301 -6.42 15.41 6.02
C THR A 301 -5.04 14.79 5.85
N VAL A 302 -4.43 14.94 4.66
CA VAL A 302 -3.09 14.39 4.38
C VAL A 302 -2.06 15.18 5.16
N MET A 303 -2.20 16.51 5.18
CA MET A 303 -1.33 17.38 5.97
C MET A 303 -1.49 17.13 7.47
N LEU A 304 -2.71 17.14 7.98
CA LEU A 304 -2.99 16.89 9.40
C LEU A 304 -2.44 15.54 9.85
N SER A 305 -2.61 14.50 9.03
CA SER A 305 -2.04 13.17 9.31
C SER A 305 -0.52 13.15 9.26
N ALA A 306 0.11 13.88 8.34
CA ALA A 306 1.56 13.98 8.24
C ALA A 306 2.16 14.66 9.48
N VAL A 307 1.57 15.77 9.92
CA VAL A 307 1.98 16.49 11.15
C VAL A 307 1.82 15.61 12.38
N GLY A 308 0.65 14.97 12.55
CA GLY A 308 0.41 14.04 13.65
C GLY A 308 1.42 12.89 13.65
N SER A 309 1.71 12.32 12.49
CA SER A 309 2.68 11.23 12.34
C SER A 309 4.11 11.66 12.67
N TYR A 310 4.51 12.89 12.34
CA TYR A 310 5.81 13.45 12.71
C TYR A 310 5.96 13.54 14.23
N PHE A 311 4.98 14.11 14.93
CA PHE A 311 5.02 14.21 16.39
C PHE A 311 5.02 12.82 17.03
N TYR A 312 4.22 11.90 16.53
CA TYR A 312 4.18 10.52 17.04
C TYR A 312 5.52 9.79 16.83
N ALA A 313 6.09 9.85 15.63
CA ALA A 313 7.36 9.19 15.29
C ALA A 313 8.56 9.75 16.06
N THR A 314 8.47 11.02 16.51
CA THR A 314 9.50 11.65 17.34
C THR A 314 9.27 11.47 18.86
N GLY A 315 8.38 10.54 19.25
CA GLY A 315 8.10 10.17 20.65
C GLY A 315 7.21 11.16 21.41
N ARG A 316 6.50 12.04 20.69
CA ARG A 316 5.66 13.10 21.25
C ARG A 316 4.18 12.85 20.98
N ALA A 317 3.72 11.73 21.50
CA ALA A 317 2.36 11.27 21.28
C ALA A 317 1.29 12.30 21.74
N ALA A 318 1.49 12.97 22.86
CA ALA A 318 0.55 13.98 23.34
C ALA A 318 0.35 15.15 22.36
N GLU A 319 1.40 15.53 21.61
CA GLU A 319 1.35 16.59 20.60
C GLU A 319 0.73 16.08 19.27
N ALA A 320 0.81 14.78 19.00
CA ALA A 320 0.21 14.15 17.82
C ALA A 320 -1.32 14.08 17.89
N GLY A 321 -1.88 13.82 19.08
CA GLY A 321 -3.31 13.57 19.29
C GLY A 321 -4.24 14.63 18.72
N PRO A 322 -4.03 15.94 18.98
CA PRO A 322 -4.86 17.00 18.44
C PRO A 322 -4.97 16.99 16.90
N TRP A 323 -3.88 16.66 16.19
CA TRP A 323 -3.86 16.60 14.72
C TRP A 323 -4.68 15.43 14.18
N PHE A 324 -4.51 14.23 14.75
CA PHE A 324 -5.31 13.06 14.37
C PHE A 324 -6.79 13.25 14.69
N ARG A 325 -7.09 13.85 15.85
CA ARG A 325 -8.47 14.17 16.23
C ARG A 325 -9.10 15.13 15.25
N THR A 326 -8.40 16.24 14.92
CA THR A 326 -8.90 17.25 13.98
C THR A 326 -9.19 16.62 12.62
N ALA A 327 -8.30 15.78 12.09
CA ALA A 327 -8.51 15.08 10.83
C ALA A 327 -9.76 14.18 10.87
N ALA A 328 -9.97 13.44 11.95
CA ALA A 328 -11.13 12.57 12.12
C ALA A 328 -12.44 13.35 12.33
N ASP A 329 -12.38 14.50 13.01
CA ASP A 329 -13.57 15.35 13.28
C ASP A 329 -14.02 16.15 12.05
N LEU A 330 -13.08 16.61 11.21
CA LEU A 330 -13.38 17.31 9.95
C LEU A 330 -13.96 16.37 8.89
N TYR A 331 -13.53 15.12 8.87
CA TYR A 331 -13.93 14.13 7.86
C TYR A 331 -14.50 12.87 8.51
N PRO A 332 -15.62 12.99 9.23
CA PRO A 332 -16.21 11.87 9.97
C PRO A 332 -16.73 10.74 9.07
N GLU A 333 -16.86 10.97 7.74
CA GLU A 333 -17.16 9.95 6.74
C GLU A 333 -15.90 9.20 6.24
N SER A 334 -14.70 9.68 6.58
CA SER A 334 -13.46 9.01 6.21
C SER A 334 -13.14 7.90 7.20
N ILE A 335 -13.28 6.66 6.75
CA ILE A 335 -12.90 5.49 7.54
C ILE A 335 -11.40 5.50 7.91
N GLY A 336 -10.54 5.97 6.99
CA GLY A 336 -9.09 6.02 7.20
C GLY A 336 -8.71 6.99 8.32
N GLN A 337 -9.26 8.20 8.35
CA GLN A 337 -8.99 9.20 9.39
C GLN A 337 -9.52 8.74 10.76
N THR A 338 -10.73 8.20 10.77
CA THR A 338 -11.33 7.63 11.98
C THR A 338 -10.50 6.47 12.53
N ALA A 339 -10.05 5.53 11.66
CA ALA A 339 -9.23 4.40 12.06
C ALA A 339 -7.87 4.84 12.61
N THR A 340 -7.23 5.84 12.00
CA THR A 340 -5.96 6.40 12.48
C THR A 340 -6.11 6.97 13.90
N TYR A 341 -7.17 7.74 14.15
CA TYR A 341 -7.40 8.31 15.48
C TYR A 341 -7.79 7.25 16.52
N VAL A 342 -8.63 6.30 16.18
CA VAL A 342 -9.00 5.16 17.05
C VAL A 342 -7.75 4.33 17.40
N HIS A 343 -6.91 4.02 16.41
CA HIS A 343 -5.65 3.33 16.65
C HIS A 343 -4.71 4.14 17.56
N TYR A 344 -4.56 5.45 17.31
CA TYR A 344 -3.79 6.32 18.19
C TYR A 344 -4.28 6.25 19.64
N LEU A 345 -5.59 6.35 19.87
CA LEU A 345 -6.17 6.28 21.23
C LEU A 345 -5.88 4.94 21.91
N SER A 346 -5.88 3.83 21.16
CA SER A 346 -5.52 2.52 21.72
C SER A 346 -4.07 2.44 22.18
N LEU A 347 -3.15 3.06 21.42
CA LEU A 347 -1.73 3.11 21.78
C LEU A 347 -1.44 4.07 22.95
N GLN A 348 -2.30 5.07 23.17
CA GLN A 348 -2.21 5.98 24.33
C GLN A 348 -2.96 5.47 25.55
N GLU A 349 -3.62 4.31 25.43
CA GLU A 349 -4.44 3.73 26.52
C GLU A 349 -5.54 4.66 27.02
N ASP A 350 -5.98 5.62 26.18
CA ASP A 350 -7.15 6.45 26.48
C ASP A 350 -8.44 5.66 26.26
N TRP A 351 -8.68 4.72 27.17
CA TRP A 351 -9.73 3.71 27.05
C TRP A 351 -11.12 4.34 26.93
N LYS A 352 -11.37 5.48 27.61
CA LYS A 352 -12.67 6.14 27.55
C LYS A 352 -12.91 6.77 26.19
N ALA A 353 -11.96 7.54 25.68
CA ALA A 353 -12.07 8.13 24.34
C ALA A 353 -12.09 7.05 23.27
N LEU A 354 -11.30 5.97 23.45
CA LEU A 354 -11.29 4.82 22.54
C LEU A 354 -12.67 4.16 22.48
N GLN A 355 -13.32 3.88 23.62
CA GLN A 355 -14.65 3.29 23.68
C GLN A 355 -15.65 4.16 22.89
N GLU A 356 -15.71 5.46 23.21
CA GLU A 356 -16.65 6.39 22.57
C GLU A 356 -16.45 6.46 21.05
N ARG A 357 -15.20 6.62 20.60
CA ARG A 357 -14.86 6.77 19.19
C ARG A 357 -15.03 5.46 18.41
N ALA A 358 -14.61 4.33 18.97
CA ALA A 358 -14.73 3.04 18.31
C ALA A 358 -16.20 2.60 18.16
N VAL A 359 -17.04 2.82 19.18
CA VAL A 359 -18.50 2.55 19.10
C VAL A 359 -19.15 3.44 18.05
N ALA A 360 -18.83 4.75 18.02
CA ALA A 360 -19.36 5.66 17.01
C ALA A 360 -18.93 5.23 15.59
N ALA A 361 -17.66 4.87 15.41
CA ALA A 361 -17.12 4.38 14.16
C ALA A 361 -17.77 3.07 13.70
N PHE A 362 -17.96 2.11 14.60
CA PHE A 362 -18.68 0.88 14.29
C PHE A 362 -20.12 1.13 13.87
N ASN A 363 -20.84 2.00 14.58
CA ASN A 363 -22.21 2.34 14.23
C ASN A 363 -22.34 3.00 12.85
N ARG A 364 -21.32 3.74 12.43
CA ARG A 364 -21.29 4.43 11.13
C ARG A 364 -20.85 3.51 9.99
N PHE A 365 -19.72 2.84 10.14
CA PHE A 365 -19.07 2.11 9.06
C PHE A 365 -19.41 0.61 9.03
N ARG A 366 -19.84 0.03 10.15
CA ARG A 366 -20.11 -1.40 10.33
C ARG A 366 -18.87 -2.31 10.12
N GLU A 367 -17.66 -1.73 10.22
CA GLU A 367 -16.41 -2.50 10.17
C GLU A 367 -16.10 -3.12 11.53
N LEU A 368 -15.87 -4.44 11.53
CA LEU A 368 -15.66 -5.22 12.77
C LEU A 368 -14.41 -4.81 13.54
N ALA A 369 -13.39 -4.29 12.86
CA ALA A 369 -12.19 -3.78 13.52
C ALA A 369 -12.49 -2.71 14.57
N PHE A 370 -13.49 -1.85 14.34
CA PHE A 370 -13.90 -0.87 15.35
C PHE A 370 -14.59 -1.52 16.54
N LEU A 371 -15.28 -2.64 16.34
CA LEU A 371 -15.88 -3.40 17.44
C LEU A 371 -14.80 -4.07 18.31
N ASP A 372 -13.69 -4.51 17.69
CA ASP A 372 -12.55 -5.06 18.42
C ASP A 372 -11.87 -3.99 19.28
N TYR A 373 -11.66 -2.77 18.75
CA TYR A 373 -11.18 -1.63 19.55
C TYR A 373 -12.14 -1.25 20.68
N ALA A 374 -13.45 -1.27 20.41
CA ALA A 374 -14.45 -1.02 21.45
C ALA A 374 -14.39 -2.10 22.55
N ASN A 375 -14.25 -3.37 22.20
CA ASN A 375 -14.13 -4.45 23.16
C ASN A 375 -12.82 -4.40 23.97
N MET A 376 -11.71 -3.97 23.33
CA MET A 376 -10.45 -3.71 24.03
C MET A 376 -10.66 -2.64 25.12
N ALA A 377 -11.25 -1.52 24.77
CA ALA A 377 -11.55 -0.44 25.72
C ALA A 377 -12.53 -0.88 26.82
N ASN A 378 -13.63 -1.56 26.44
CA ASN A 378 -14.62 -2.09 27.38
C ASN A 378 -14.01 -3.04 28.42
N TYR A 379 -13.05 -3.87 27.98
CA TYR A 379 -12.35 -4.78 28.91
C TYR A 379 -11.55 -4.01 29.96
N GLN A 380 -10.79 -2.99 29.54
CA GLN A 380 -9.99 -2.15 30.45
C GLN A 380 -10.86 -1.29 31.39
N LEU A 381 -12.03 -0.89 30.92
CA LEU A 381 -13.02 -0.14 31.70
C LEU A 381 -13.95 -1.03 32.53
N GLU A 382 -13.77 -2.36 32.49
CA GLU A 382 -14.62 -3.35 33.13
C GLU A 382 -16.11 -3.27 32.71
N ASP A 383 -16.36 -2.71 31.49
CA ASP A 383 -17.71 -2.64 30.92
C ASP A 383 -18.08 -3.95 30.23
N TYR A 384 -18.22 -4.98 31.05
CA TYR A 384 -18.54 -6.32 30.58
C TYR A 384 -19.94 -6.42 29.94
N ASP A 385 -20.86 -5.52 30.30
CA ASP A 385 -22.19 -5.49 29.67
C ASP A 385 -22.10 -5.09 28.19
N ALA A 386 -21.26 -4.09 27.87
CA ALA A 386 -21.01 -3.70 26.50
C ALA A 386 -20.35 -4.84 25.71
N ILE A 387 -19.37 -5.55 26.29
CA ILE A 387 -18.74 -6.73 25.65
C ILE A 387 -19.80 -7.80 25.34
N ILE A 388 -20.67 -8.14 26.32
CA ILE A 388 -21.74 -9.13 26.14
C ILE A 388 -22.68 -8.72 25.00
N GLY A 389 -23.06 -7.43 24.95
CA GLY A 389 -23.89 -6.87 23.89
C GLY A 389 -23.25 -7.00 22.51
N ASN A 390 -21.96 -6.65 22.40
CA ASN A 390 -21.20 -6.77 21.15
C ASN A 390 -21.10 -8.24 20.70
N CYS A 391 -20.83 -9.16 21.63
CA CYS A 391 -20.83 -10.60 21.32
C CYS A 391 -22.20 -11.11 20.84
N GLN A 392 -23.31 -10.63 21.45
CA GLN A 392 -24.66 -10.98 21.00
C GLN A 392 -24.93 -10.47 19.58
N TYR A 393 -24.46 -9.26 19.25
CA TYR A 393 -24.54 -8.73 17.89
C TYR A 393 -23.80 -9.65 16.89
N LEU A 394 -22.55 -10.04 17.20
CA LEU A 394 -21.76 -10.93 16.35
C LEU A 394 -22.46 -12.29 16.15
N LEU A 395 -22.90 -12.92 17.22
CA LEU A 395 -23.59 -14.23 17.20
C LEU A 395 -24.93 -14.20 16.45
N SER A 396 -25.57 -13.04 16.36
CA SER A 396 -26.85 -12.88 15.66
C SER A 396 -26.69 -12.64 14.18
N ASN A 397 -25.65 -11.91 13.77
CA ASN A 397 -25.46 -11.42 12.42
C ASN A 397 -24.45 -12.23 11.57
N PHE A 398 -23.56 -13.03 12.20
CA PHE A 398 -22.48 -13.76 11.51
C PHE A 398 -22.53 -15.26 11.80
N LYS A 399 -23.70 -15.86 11.63
CA LYS A 399 -23.96 -17.29 11.98
C LYS A 399 -23.17 -18.28 11.12
N ASP A 400 -22.78 -17.87 9.92
CA ASP A 400 -22.06 -18.71 8.96
C ASP A 400 -20.54 -18.64 9.15
N ASP A 401 -20.03 -17.67 9.95
CA ASP A 401 -18.62 -17.54 10.29
C ASP A 401 -18.31 -18.28 11.60
N LYS A 402 -17.90 -19.56 11.47
CA LYS A 402 -17.57 -20.41 12.63
C LYS A 402 -16.48 -19.78 13.51
N GLN A 403 -15.46 -19.17 12.92
CA GLN A 403 -14.34 -18.63 13.69
C GLN A 403 -14.76 -17.40 14.50
N LEU A 404 -15.52 -16.51 13.89
CA LEU A 404 -16.06 -15.34 14.57
C LEU A 404 -17.04 -15.74 15.68
N MET A 405 -17.90 -16.75 15.44
CA MET A 405 -18.78 -17.29 16.48
C MET A 405 -18.02 -17.88 17.67
N LEU A 406 -16.93 -18.60 17.42
CA LEU A 406 -16.09 -19.18 18.49
C LEU A 406 -15.44 -18.08 19.32
N SER A 407 -14.86 -17.06 18.68
CA SER A 407 -14.25 -15.92 19.36
C SER A 407 -15.28 -15.13 20.18
N ALA A 408 -16.45 -14.88 19.61
CA ALA A 408 -17.53 -14.17 20.31
C ALA A 408 -18.06 -14.95 21.52
N LEU A 409 -18.21 -16.29 21.42
CA LEU A 409 -18.63 -17.12 22.53
C LEU A 409 -17.57 -17.21 23.65
N ALA A 410 -16.28 -17.25 23.28
CA ALA A 410 -15.17 -17.20 24.23
C ALA A 410 -15.19 -15.90 25.02
N MET A 411 -15.19 -14.76 24.30
CA MET A 411 -15.22 -13.42 24.90
C MET A 411 -16.47 -13.20 25.77
N GLN A 412 -17.64 -13.67 25.31
CA GLN A 412 -18.89 -13.61 26.07
C GLN A 412 -18.79 -14.42 27.37
N GLY A 413 -18.17 -15.60 27.32
CA GLY A 413 -17.92 -16.44 28.48
C GLY A 413 -17.01 -15.74 29.50
N ASP A 414 -15.92 -15.16 29.06
CA ASP A 414 -14.98 -14.42 29.90
C ASP A 414 -15.66 -13.21 30.56
N ALA A 415 -16.43 -12.44 29.79
CA ALA A 415 -17.16 -11.28 30.30
C ALA A 415 -18.24 -11.68 31.34
N TYR A 416 -18.98 -12.75 31.11
CA TYR A 416 -19.91 -13.26 32.10
C TYR A 416 -19.21 -13.73 33.38
N TYR A 417 -18.06 -14.41 33.24
CA TYR A 417 -17.30 -14.86 34.41
C TYR A 417 -16.78 -13.69 35.24
N ALA A 418 -16.22 -12.65 34.58
CA ALA A 418 -15.74 -11.43 35.24
C ALA A 418 -16.86 -10.72 36.01
N LYS A 419 -18.11 -10.77 35.52
CA LYS A 419 -19.29 -10.27 36.23
C LYS A 419 -19.78 -11.20 37.37
N GLY A 420 -19.13 -12.31 37.62
CA GLY A 420 -19.59 -13.32 38.60
C GLY A 420 -20.79 -14.15 38.12
N GLN A 421 -21.16 -14.08 36.84
CA GLN A 421 -22.30 -14.82 36.24
C GLN A 421 -21.82 -16.16 35.66
N GLU A 422 -21.33 -17.03 36.53
CA GLU A 422 -20.65 -18.28 36.16
C GLU A 422 -21.49 -19.25 35.33
N LYS A 423 -22.80 -19.34 35.64
CA LYS A 423 -23.70 -20.24 34.88
C LYS A 423 -23.79 -19.82 33.42
N GLU A 424 -23.86 -18.52 33.17
CA GLU A 424 -23.93 -17.91 31.85
C GLU A 424 -22.58 -18.08 31.14
N ALA A 425 -21.46 -17.86 31.84
CA ALA A 425 -20.11 -18.07 31.33
C ALA A 425 -19.93 -19.51 30.82
N PHE A 426 -20.24 -20.51 31.67
CA PHE A 426 -20.09 -21.91 31.28
C PHE A 426 -21.06 -22.35 30.19
N ARG A 427 -22.25 -21.74 30.08
CA ARG A 427 -23.15 -21.95 28.95
C ARG A 427 -22.57 -21.43 27.63
N ALA A 428 -21.88 -20.27 27.66
CA ALA A 428 -21.23 -19.73 26.49
C ALA A 428 -20.09 -20.66 26.04
N TYR A 429 -19.24 -21.09 26.96
CA TYR A 429 -18.17 -22.05 26.67
C TYR A 429 -18.71 -23.41 26.16
N ASP A 430 -19.77 -23.96 26.76
CA ASP A 430 -20.39 -25.19 26.27
C ASP A 430 -20.93 -25.04 24.85
N LYS A 431 -21.44 -23.84 24.47
CA LYS A 431 -21.86 -23.57 23.09
C LYS A 431 -20.66 -23.52 22.14
N ALA A 432 -19.55 -22.86 22.53
CA ALA A 432 -18.33 -22.84 21.74
C ALA A 432 -17.79 -24.26 21.52
N LEU A 433 -17.70 -25.07 22.56
CA LEU A 433 -17.21 -26.45 22.48
C LEU A 433 -18.15 -27.40 21.73
N LYS A 434 -19.43 -27.05 21.53
CA LYS A 434 -20.32 -27.74 20.60
C LYS A 434 -20.02 -27.43 19.15
N LEU A 435 -19.55 -26.23 18.85
CA LEU A 435 -19.11 -25.81 17.49
C LEU A 435 -17.73 -26.39 17.17
N ASP A 436 -16.85 -26.40 18.18
CA ASP A 436 -15.49 -26.92 18.06
C ASP A 436 -15.04 -27.51 19.41
N ALA A 437 -15.00 -28.82 19.53
CA ALA A 437 -14.68 -29.53 20.76
C ALA A 437 -13.20 -29.37 21.19
N ASP A 438 -12.35 -28.91 20.27
CA ASP A 438 -10.92 -28.75 20.48
C ASP A 438 -10.47 -27.27 20.42
N TYR A 439 -11.42 -26.33 20.50
CA TYR A 439 -11.10 -24.92 20.51
C TYR A 439 -10.31 -24.50 21.75
N ALA A 440 -9.01 -24.44 21.61
CA ALA A 440 -8.05 -24.31 22.71
C ALA A 440 -8.29 -23.10 23.63
N PRO A 441 -8.61 -21.87 23.15
CA PRO A 441 -8.85 -20.73 24.04
C PRO A 441 -9.97 -20.99 25.06
N VAL A 442 -11.07 -21.55 24.60
CA VAL A 442 -12.20 -21.90 25.51
C VAL A 442 -11.86 -23.06 26.42
N LEU A 443 -11.19 -24.11 25.92
CA LEU A 443 -10.74 -25.22 26.76
C LEU A 443 -9.85 -24.72 27.89
N ASN A 444 -8.90 -23.82 27.61
CA ASN A 444 -8.01 -23.23 28.61
C ASN A 444 -8.78 -22.43 29.65
N ASN A 445 -9.57 -21.43 29.21
CA ASN A 445 -10.27 -20.53 30.13
C ASN A 445 -11.29 -21.26 31.00
N TYR A 446 -12.03 -22.18 30.39
CA TYR A 446 -12.97 -23.02 31.14
C TYR A 446 -12.25 -23.91 32.16
N ALA A 447 -11.14 -24.55 31.78
CA ALA A 447 -10.35 -25.37 32.71
C ALA A 447 -9.80 -24.55 33.87
N TYR A 448 -9.26 -23.34 33.58
CA TYR A 448 -8.76 -22.42 34.58
C TYR A 448 -9.85 -22.04 35.59
N TYR A 449 -11.02 -21.59 35.14
CA TYR A 449 -12.12 -21.18 36.00
C TYR A 449 -12.72 -22.34 36.81
N LEU A 450 -12.76 -23.54 36.27
CA LEU A 450 -13.14 -24.75 37.04
C LEU A 450 -12.12 -25.03 38.14
N SER A 451 -10.82 -24.84 37.87
CA SER A 451 -9.74 -25.10 38.81
C SER A 451 -9.77 -24.18 40.03
N LEU A 452 -10.10 -22.89 39.83
CA LEU A 452 -10.22 -21.92 40.93
C LEU A 452 -11.22 -22.30 42.02
N LYS A 453 -12.18 -23.16 41.69
CA LYS A 453 -13.19 -23.65 42.64
C LYS A 453 -12.81 -24.92 43.38
N GLY A 454 -11.71 -25.55 43.03
CA GLY A 454 -11.31 -26.84 43.56
C GLY A 454 -12.30 -27.98 43.26
N LYS A 455 -13.31 -27.71 42.40
CA LYS A 455 -14.33 -28.70 42.01
C LYS A 455 -14.10 -29.10 40.55
N SER A 456 -14.38 -30.36 40.23
CA SER A 456 -14.24 -30.87 38.84
C SER A 456 -12.82 -30.83 38.29
N LEU A 457 -11.78 -30.88 39.14
CA LEU A 457 -10.37 -30.86 38.74
C LEU A 457 -10.03 -31.89 37.65
N LYS A 458 -10.68 -33.06 37.63
CA LYS A 458 -10.50 -34.07 36.59
C LYS A 458 -11.00 -33.58 35.23
N LYS A 459 -12.15 -32.86 35.19
CA LYS A 459 -12.65 -32.23 33.95
C LYS A 459 -11.67 -31.14 33.48
N ALA A 460 -11.25 -30.24 34.37
CA ALA A 460 -10.29 -29.19 34.10
C ALA A 460 -8.97 -29.75 33.55
N TYR A 461 -8.43 -30.78 34.17
CA TYR A 461 -7.22 -31.48 33.71
C TYR A 461 -7.36 -32.01 32.28
N ASN A 462 -8.47 -32.71 31.97
CA ASN A 462 -8.66 -33.26 30.63
C ASN A 462 -8.80 -32.17 29.56
N MET A 463 -9.40 -31.02 29.89
CA MET A 463 -9.54 -29.87 28.98
C MET A 463 -8.19 -29.21 28.76
N SER A 464 -7.47 -28.87 29.83
CA SER A 464 -6.18 -28.21 29.75
C SER A 464 -5.09 -29.12 29.16
N LYS A 465 -5.19 -30.46 29.32
CA LYS A 465 -4.30 -31.40 28.65
C LYS A 465 -4.38 -31.26 27.13
N LYS A 466 -5.57 -31.12 26.56
CA LYS A 466 -5.76 -30.92 25.12
C LYS A 466 -5.08 -29.61 24.63
N THR A 467 -5.11 -28.54 25.44
CA THR A 467 -4.50 -27.27 25.03
C THR A 467 -2.98 -27.35 24.96
N VAL A 468 -2.32 -28.02 25.92
CA VAL A 468 -0.86 -28.21 25.87
C VAL A 468 -0.43 -29.25 24.84
N GLU A 469 -1.29 -30.18 24.45
CA GLU A 469 -1.04 -31.10 23.34
C GLU A 469 -1.16 -30.41 21.99
N ALA A 470 -2.07 -29.43 21.83
CA ALA A 470 -2.27 -28.66 20.62
C ALA A 470 -1.20 -27.57 20.45
N GLU A 471 -0.86 -26.86 21.51
CA GLU A 471 0.12 -25.76 21.53
C GLU A 471 1.11 -25.95 22.68
N PRO A 472 2.10 -26.83 22.53
CA PRO A 472 3.00 -27.23 23.62
C PRO A 472 3.91 -26.12 24.14
N ASP A 473 4.10 -25.06 23.37
CA ASP A 473 4.95 -23.90 23.69
C ASP A 473 4.16 -22.67 24.16
N ASN A 474 2.85 -22.76 24.31
CA ASN A 474 2.02 -21.67 24.79
C ASN A 474 2.13 -21.54 26.32
N ALA A 475 2.79 -20.45 26.79
CA ALA A 475 3.05 -20.23 28.22
C ALA A 475 1.76 -20.19 29.07
N THR A 476 0.67 -19.62 28.55
CA THR A 476 -0.62 -19.53 29.26
C THR A 476 -1.26 -20.90 29.42
N TYR A 477 -1.18 -21.77 28.40
CA TYR A 477 -1.72 -23.12 28.48
C TYR A 477 -0.88 -24.02 29.39
N LEU A 478 0.44 -23.84 29.32
CA LEU A 478 1.38 -24.53 30.22
C LEU A 478 1.12 -24.14 31.69
N ASP A 479 0.90 -22.86 31.97
CA ASP A 479 0.57 -22.36 33.31
C ASP A 479 -0.73 -22.98 33.84
N THR A 480 -1.81 -22.88 33.05
CA THR A 480 -3.10 -23.43 33.43
C THR A 480 -3.01 -24.96 33.73
N PHE A 481 -2.29 -25.70 32.89
CA PHE A 481 -2.13 -27.13 33.07
C PHE A 481 -1.32 -27.46 34.33
N ALA A 482 -0.19 -26.77 34.50
CA ALA A 482 0.66 -26.95 35.67
C ALA A 482 -0.03 -26.53 36.97
N TRP A 483 -0.82 -25.43 36.94
CA TRP A 483 -1.63 -25.00 38.08
C TRP A 483 -2.68 -26.03 38.46
N ILE A 484 -3.36 -26.64 37.49
CA ILE A 484 -4.31 -27.72 37.75
C ILE A 484 -3.63 -28.95 38.36
N LEU A 485 -2.42 -29.31 37.87
CA LEU A 485 -1.64 -30.40 38.48
C LEU A 485 -1.28 -30.08 39.94
N HIS A 486 -0.88 -28.85 40.26
CA HIS A 486 -0.63 -28.40 41.64
C HIS A 486 -1.89 -28.59 42.51
N LEU A 487 -3.04 -28.09 42.05
CA LEU A 487 -4.30 -28.24 42.77
C LEU A 487 -4.75 -29.70 42.97
N MET A 488 -4.23 -30.62 42.16
CA MET A 488 -4.38 -32.06 42.31
C MET A 488 -3.34 -32.71 43.22
N GLY A 489 -2.43 -31.94 43.85
CA GLY A 489 -1.33 -32.38 44.67
C GLY A 489 -0.16 -33.03 43.93
N LYS A 490 -0.01 -32.71 42.63
CA LYS A 490 0.98 -33.29 41.72
C LYS A 490 2.09 -32.29 41.39
N ASP A 491 2.72 -31.70 42.39
CA ASP A 491 3.70 -30.62 42.25
C ASP A 491 4.95 -31.02 41.45
N LEU A 492 5.43 -32.25 41.61
CA LEU A 492 6.54 -32.80 40.85
C LEU A 492 6.21 -32.92 39.35
N GLU A 493 4.97 -33.22 39.00
CA GLU A 493 4.51 -33.26 37.60
C GLU A 493 4.28 -31.86 37.05
N ALA A 494 3.88 -30.87 37.88
CA ALA A 494 3.64 -29.46 37.47
C ALA A 494 4.91 -28.72 37.14
N LYS A 495 5.99 -28.92 37.88
CA LYS A 495 7.26 -28.15 37.78
C LYS A 495 7.87 -28.13 36.37
N PRO A 496 7.94 -29.24 35.59
CA PRO A 496 8.46 -29.18 34.21
C PRO A 496 7.67 -28.27 33.30
N PHE A 497 6.35 -28.19 33.42
CA PHE A 497 5.49 -27.33 32.61
C PHE A 497 5.73 -25.85 32.93
N PHE A 498 5.88 -25.47 34.20
CA PHE A 498 6.28 -24.11 34.55
C PHE A 498 7.67 -23.75 34.04
N LYS A 499 8.64 -24.68 34.14
CA LYS A 499 9.95 -24.47 33.55
C LYS A 499 9.87 -24.22 32.04
N HIS A 500 9.02 -24.97 31.37
CA HIS A 500 8.79 -24.78 29.93
C HIS A 500 8.13 -23.44 29.65
N ALA A 501 7.09 -23.06 30.39
CA ALA A 501 6.47 -21.74 30.28
C ALA A 501 7.47 -20.58 30.42
N MET A 502 8.47 -20.70 31.32
CA MET A 502 9.50 -19.67 31.48
C MET A 502 10.38 -19.46 30.23
N LEU A 503 10.47 -20.45 29.33
CA LEU A 503 11.21 -20.33 28.06
C LEU A 503 10.41 -19.58 26.98
N TYR A 504 9.08 -19.59 27.10
CA TYR A 504 8.14 -19.10 26.07
C TYR A 504 7.30 -17.91 26.54
N GLY A 505 7.88 -17.00 27.30
CA GLY A 505 7.25 -15.75 27.70
C GLY A 505 6.64 -15.75 29.12
N GLY A 506 6.62 -16.87 29.83
CA GLY A 506 6.09 -16.95 31.19
C GLY A 506 6.78 -16.01 32.20
N LYS A 507 8.01 -15.58 31.91
CA LYS A 507 8.76 -14.60 32.72
C LYS A 507 8.17 -13.19 32.68
N GLU A 508 7.35 -12.91 31.69
CA GLU A 508 6.70 -11.60 31.48
C GLU A 508 5.33 -11.51 32.13
N SER A 509 4.84 -12.61 32.72
CA SER A 509 3.56 -12.68 33.42
C SER A 509 3.73 -12.81 34.93
N ALA A 510 3.31 -11.79 35.67
CA ALA A 510 3.32 -11.80 37.13
C ALA A 510 2.46 -12.96 37.70
N VAL A 511 1.39 -13.36 37.02
CA VAL A 511 0.52 -14.48 37.42
C VAL A 511 1.27 -15.81 37.32
N ILE A 512 1.90 -16.08 36.17
CA ILE A 512 2.64 -17.33 35.94
C ILE A 512 3.81 -17.47 36.92
N LEU A 513 4.52 -16.36 37.17
CA LEU A 513 5.61 -16.32 38.16
C LEU A 513 5.11 -16.65 39.57
N ARG A 514 3.94 -16.14 39.99
CA ARG A 514 3.33 -16.43 41.30
C ARG A 514 2.87 -17.89 41.40
N HIS A 515 2.24 -18.44 40.37
CA HIS A 515 1.85 -19.84 40.33
C HIS A 515 3.08 -20.75 40.46
N TYR A 516 4.14 -20.46 39.68
CA TYR A 516 5.37 -21.26 39.74
C TYR A 516 6.04 -21.17 41.13
N ALA A 517 6.11 -19.97 41.72
CA ALA A 517 6.62 -19.82 43.08
C ALA A 517 5.84 -20.66 44.11
N THR A 518 4.52 -20.73 43.96
CA THR A 518 3.66 -21.56 44.85
C THR A 518 4.01 -23.04 44.74
N VAL A 519 4.21 -23.54 43.51
CA VAL A 519 4.62 -24.95 43.29
C VAL A 519 6.01 -25.23 43.84
N LEU A 520 6.96 -24.29 43.69
CA LEU A 520 8.30 -24.43 44.24
C LEU A 520 8.31 -24.50 45.77
N ASP A 521 7.46 -23.69 46.45
CA ASP A 521 7.29 -23.76 47.89
C ASP A 521 6.73 -25.14 48.35
N ALA A 522 5.70 -25.65 47.62
CA ALA A 522 5.15 -26.94 47.90
C ALA A 522 6.21 -28.07 47.77
N LEU A 523 7.22 -27.86 46.95
CA LEU A 523 8.36 -28.75 46.77
C LEU A 523 9.54 -28.49 47.75
N GLY A 524 9.44 -27.47 48.62
CA GLY A 524 10.50 -27.09 49.56
C GLY A 524 11.63 -26.27 48.95
N GLU A 525 11.45 -25.74 47.69
CA GLU A 525 12.45 -24.95 46.98
C GLU A 525 12.24 -23.44 47.25
N THR A 526 12.27 -23.04 48.51
CA THR A 526 11.88 -21.70 49.01
C THR A 526 12.73 -20.57 48.42
N ASP A 527 14.03 -20.78 48.21
CA ASP A 527 14.89 -19.72 47.62
C ASP A 527 14.49 -19.40 46.20
N SER A 528 14.21 -20.43 45.40
CA SER A 528 13.72 -20.27 44.04
C SER A 528 12.32 -19.63 44.01
N ALA A 529 11.43 -20.03 44.91
CA ALA A 529 10.10 -19.43 45.06
C ALA A 529 10.16 -17.93 45.34
N ASN A 530 11.05 -17.52 46.27
CA ASN A 530 11.26 -16.10 46.63
C ASN A 530 11.80 -15.30 45.43
N LEU A 531 12.68 -15.88 44.63
CA LEU A 531 13.17 -15.24 43.42
C LEU A 531 12.02 -14.90 42.45
N TYR A 532 11.16 -15.88 42.14
CA TYR A 532 10.05 -15.68 41.20
C TYR A 532 8.98 -14.73 41.80
N ARG A 533 8.71 -14.74 43.10
CA ARG A 533 7.84 -13.74 43.73
C ARG A 533 8.39 -12.34 43.59
N SER A 534 9.71 -12.18 43.79
CA SER A 534 10.35 -10.87 43.64
C SER A 534 10.29 -10.36 42.19
N GLN A 535 10.40 -11.28 41.21
CA GLN A 535 10.23 -10.92 39.81
C GLN A 535 8.77 -10.51 39.49
N ALA A 536 7.78 -11.25 39.99
CA ALA A 536 6.38 -10.91 39.86
C ALA A 536 6.06 -9.51 40.45
N ALA A 537 6.55 -9.23 41.66
CA ALA A 537 6.37 -7.91 42.29
C ALA A 537 6.96 -6.75 41.47
N ARG A 538 8.12 -6.96 40.84
CA ARG A 538 8.71 -5.96 39.96
C ARG A 538 7.87 -5.70 38.70
N LEU A 539 7.21 -6.73 38.14
CA LEU A 539 6.29 -6.55 37.02
C LEU A 539 5.06 -5.75 37.44
N ASP A 540 4.46 -6.08 38.60
CA ASP A 540 3.32 -5.33 39.13
C ASP A 540 3.67 -3.86 39.43
N GLU A 541 4.90 -3.58 39.88
CA GLU A 541 5.37 -2.19 40.08
C GLU A 541 5.59 -1.45 38.77
N LYS A 542 6.06 -2.14 37.75
CA LYS A 542 6.23 -1.56 36.42
C LYS A 542 4.88 -1.23 35.78
N GLU A 543 3.90 -2.12 35.85
CA GLU A 543 2.53 -1.89 35.36
C GLU A 543 1.87 -0.68 36.06
N LYS A 544 2.11 -0.51 37.36
CA LYS A 544 1.56 0.65 38.11
C LYS A 544 2.20 1.99 37.76
N ARG A 545 3.39 1.99 37.16
CA ARG A 545 4.12 3.21 36.81
C ARG A 545 3.89 3.64 35.34
N GLN A 546 3.37 2.75 34.53
CA GLN A 546 2.89 3.02 33.17
C GLN A 546 1.43 3.48 33.19
#